data_e3f8d311952b04d6075957651718cf57
#
_entry.id   e3f8d311952b04d6075957651718cf57
#
_cell.length_a   1.000
_cell.length_b   1.000
_cell.length_c   1.000
_cell.angle_alpha   90.00
_cell.angle_beta   90.00
_cell.angle_gamma   90.00
#
_symmetry.space_group_name_H-M   'P 1'
#
loop_
_entity.id
_entity.type
_entity.pdbx_description
1 polymer ?
#
loop_
_entity_poly.entity_id
_entity_poly.type
_entity_poly.pdbx_seq_one_letter_code
_entity_poly.pdbx_strand_id
1 'polypeptide(L)'
;EEAREVLESLRKNGVKKVIMLTGDSENAARAVAEKIGVDEYRSQVLPDDKNRIIKELQDAGSTVMMVGDGINDSPALAAADVSVAMRDGSDIAREVADITLPGDLYQLVTVKNMGNALIKKINKNHMAIIGCNSLFMLGGITNVIGLNTAAFLHNASTMAISVDSMKQLDIKEKS
;
A
#
# COMPACT_ATOMS: atom_id res chain seq x y z
N GLU A 1 -6.27 9.40 21.13
CA GLU A 1 -5.65 10.56 20.45
C GLU A 1 -4.74 10.08 19.32
N GLU A 2 -3.82 9.18 19.60
CA GLU A 2 -2.88 8.58 18.63
C GLU A 2 -3.55 7.97 17.39
N ALA A 3 -4.57 7.12 17.57
CA ALA A 3 -5.27 6.48 16.45
C ALA A 3 -5.88 7.51 15.48
N ARG A 4 -6.42 8.62 15.98
CA ARG A 4 -6.98 9.68 15.15
C ARG A 4 -5.92 10.38 14.30
N GLU A 5 -4.78 10.69 14.88
CA GLU A 5 -3.64 11.30 14.16
C GLU A 5 -3.11 10.38 13.07
N VAL A 6 -3.02 9.07 13.35
CA VAL A 6 -2.65 8.05 12.37
C VAL A 6 -3.65 8.02 11.20
N LEU A 7 -4.96 7.99 11.46
CA LEU A 7 -5.99 7.99 10.41
C LEU A 7 -5.94 9.25 9.55
N GLU A 8 -5.74 10.42 10.16
CA GLU A 8 -5.56 11.67 9.42
C GLU A 8 -4.32 11.64 8.52
N SER A 9 -3.22 11.07 9.03
CA SER A 9 -1.99 10.88 8.26
C SER A 9 -2.16 9.90 7.11
N LEU A 10 -2.87 8.79 7.32
CA LEU A 10 -3.19 7.82 6.28
C LEU A 10 -4.05 8.45 5.16
N ARG A 11 -5.04 9.28 5.52
CA ARG A 11 -5.85 10.02 4.53
C ARG A 11 -5.00 10.98 3.70
N LYS A 12 -4.08 11.73 4.32
CA LYS A 12 -3.11 12.59 3.62
C LYS A 12 -2.22 11.80 2.67
N ASN A 13 -1.98 10.53 2.95
CA ASN A 13 -1.18 9.60 2.13
C ASN A 13 -2.01 8.79 1.12
N GLY A 14 -3.28 9.16 0.89
CA GLY A 14 -4.11 8.61 -0.18
C GLY A 14 -5.04 7.46 0.22
N VAL A 15 -5.22 7.20 1.51
CA VAL A 15 -6.30 6.33 1.99
C VAL A 15 -7.62 7.08 1.85
N LYS A 16 -8.55 6.53 1.06
CA LYS A 16 -9.81 7.20 0.72
C LYS A 16 -10.89 7.01 1.79
N LYS A 17 -10.90 5.85 2.43
CA LYS A 17 -11.92 5.47 3.39
C LYS A 17 -11.34 4.53 4.44
N VAL A 18 -11.73 4.75 5.69
CA VAL A 18 -11.37 3.90 6.83
C VAL A 18 -12.65 3.34 7.43
N ILE A 19 -12.74 2.02 7.51
CA ILE A 19 -13.88 1.29 8.03
C ILE A 19 -13.45 0.50 9.25
N MET A 20 -14.18 0.63 10.36
CA MET A 20 -13.97 -0.17 11.56
C MET A 20 -14.96 -1.35 11.57
N LEU A 21 -14.42 -2.56 11.69
CA LEU A 21 -15.20 -3.79 11.82
C LEU A 21 -14.99 -4.36 13.23
N THR A 22 -16.06 -4.47 14.01
CA THR A 22 -15.96 -4.98 15.38
C THR A 22 -17.11 -5.94 15.71
N GLY A 23 -16.82 -6.93 16.57
CA GLY A 23 -17.84 -7.80 17.16
C GLY A 23 -18.63 -7.16 18.31
N ASP A 24 -18.24 -5.96 18.76
CA ASP A 24 -18.85 -5.25 19.87
C ASP A 24 -20.29 -4.79 19.56
N SER A 25 -20.98 -4.41 20.63
CA SER A 25 -22.33 -3.82 20.53
C SER A 25 -22.31 -2.49 19.77
N GLU A 26 -23.43 -2.16 19.17
CA GLU A 26 -23.62 -0.91 18.40
C GLU A 26 -23.22 0.34 19.19
N ASN A 27 -23.59 0.42 20.47
CA ASN A 27 -23.27 1.59 21.30
C ASN A 27 -21.75 1.72 21.56
N ALA A 28 -21.06 0.60 21.81
CA ALA A 28 -19.62 0.58 22.01
C ALA A 28 -18.89 0.94 20.70
N ALA A 29 -19.31 0.32 19.59
CA ALA A 29 -18.73 0.59 18.27
C ALA A 29 -18.86 2.06 17.88
N ARG A 30 -20.02 2.67 18.08
CA ARG A 30 -20.26 4.08 17.79
C ARG A 30 -19.35 4.99 18.60
N ALA A 31 -19.27 4.78 19.91
CA ALA A 31 -18.44 5.60 20.79
C ALA A 31 -16.94 5.55 20.38
N VAL A 32 -16.44 4.38 20.00
CA VAL A 32 -15.08 4.23 19.51
C VAL A 32 -14.92 4.89 18.14
N ALA A 33 -15.84 4.67 17.21
CA ALA A 33 -15.79 5.23 15.87
C ALA A 33 -15.75 6.76 15.87
N GLU A 34 -16.58 7.40 16.69
CA GLU A 34 -16.60 8.86 16.88
C GLU A 34 -15.27 9.37 17.48
N LYS A 35 -14.73 8.65 18.46
CA LYS A 35 -13.47 9.01 19.12
C LYS A 35 -12.28 8.99 18.18
N ILE A 36 -12.14 7.93 17.35
CA ILE A 36 -11.02 7.77 16.44
C ILE A 36 -11.24 8.41 15.07
N GLY A 37 -12.49 8.71 14.70
CA GLY A 37 -12.83 9.42 13.48
C GLY A 37 -12.74 8.56 12.22
N VAL A 38 -13.25 7.31 12.25
CA VAL A 38 -13.41 6.49 11.05
C VAL A 38 -14.55 7.00 10.18
N ASP A 39 -14.55 6.65 8.90
CA ASP A 39 -15.56 7.09 7.93
C ASP A 39 -16.82 6.23 8.00
N GLU A 40 -16.66 4.95 8.38
CA GLU A 40 -17.76 3.98 8.56
C GLU A 40 -17.37 3.01 9.66
N TYR A 41 -18.38 2.49 10.37
CA TYR A 41 -18.17 1.36 11.27
C TYR A 41 -19.30 0.33 11.07
N ARG A 42 -18.97 -0.93 11.34
CA ARG A 42 -19.93 -2.04 11.42
C ARG A 42 -19.72 -2.76 12.73
N SER A 43 -20.80 -2.85 13.52
CA SER A 43 -20.86 -3.51 14.82
C SER A 43 -21.38 -4.94 14.68
N GLN A 44 -21.19 -5.75 15.71
CA GLN A 44 -21.69 -7.14 15.80
C GLN A 44 -21.29 -8.00 14.59
N VAL A 45 -20.11 -7.73 14.01
CA VAL A 45 -19.61 -8.43 12.83
C VAL A 45 -18.98 -9.76 13.27
N LEU A 46 -19.48 -10.85 12.71
CA LEU A 46 -18.90 -12.19 12.90
C LEU A 46 -17.62 -12.34 12.06
N PRO A 47 -16.72 -13.28 12.42
CA PRO A 47 -15.49 -13.52 11.65
C PRO A 47 -15.73 -13.75 10.15
N ASP A 48 -16.74 -14.56 9.79
CA ASP A 48 -17.08 -14.85 8.39
C ASP A 48 -17.64 -13.62 7.66
N ASP A 49 -18.33 -12.73 8.36
CA ASP A 49 -18.85 -11.49 7.78
C ASP A 49 -17.72 -10.52 7.42
N LYS A 50 -16.63 -10.50 8.19
CA LYS A 50 -15.47 -9.66 7.87
C LYS A 50 -14.90 -10.00 6.49
N ASN A 51 -14.74 -11.29 6.19
CA ASN A 51 -14.28 -11.74 4.88
C ASN A 51 -15.25 -11.30 3.76
N ARG A 52 -16.56 -11.46 3.97
CA ARG A 52 -17.58 -11.05 3.00
C ARG A 52 -17.52 -9.53 2.74
N ILE A 53 -17.38 -8.72 3.77
CA ILE A 53 -17.25 -7.26 3.64
C ILE A 53 -16.03 -6.88 2.82
N ILE A 54 -14.88 -7.52 3.02
CA ILE A 54 -13.68 -7.27 2.23
C ILE A 54 -13.93 -7.56 0.76
N LYS A 55 -14.53 -8.71 0.44
CA LYS A 55 -14.87 -9.09 -0.94
C LYS A 55 -15.85 -8.10 -1.57
N GLU A 56 -16.88 -7.66 -0.85
CA GLU A 56 -17.82 -6.63 -1.33
C GLU A 56 -17.10 -5.33 -1.70
N LEU A 57 -16.12 -4.90 -0.91
CA LEU A 57 -15.32 -3.72 -1.20
C LEU A 57 -14.41 -3.91 -2.41
N GLN A 58 -13.79 -5.08 -2.56
CA GLN A 58 -12.97 -5.44 -3.71
C GLN A 58 -13.79 -5.51 -5.00
N ASP A 59 -14.97 -6.14 -4.96
CA ASP A 59 -15.90 -6.22 -6.09
C ASP A 59 -16.40 -4.84 -6.53
N ALA A 60 -16.49 -3.89 -5.57
CA ALA A 60 -16.76 -2.48 -5.86
C ALA A 60 -15.54 -1.70 -6.43
N GLY A 61 -14.42 -2.38 -6.70
CA GLY A 61 -13.21 -1.80 -7.29
C GLY A 61 -12.27 -1.11 -6.29
N SER A 62 -12.41 -1.40 -4.99
CA SER A 62 -11.50 -0.87 -3.97
C SER A 62 -10.33 -1.82 -3.75
N THR A 63 -9.13 -1.26 -3.55
CA THR A 63 -7.99 -1.99 -2.98
C THR A 63 -8.09 -1.91 -1.46
N VAL A 64 -8.17 -3.05 -0.81
CA VAL A 64 -8.45 -3.16 0.63
C VAL A 64 -7.20 -3.55 1.41
N MET A 65 -6.82 -2.72 2.38
CA MET A 65 -5.86 -3.08 3.41
C MET A 65 -6.62 -3.48 4.68
N MET A 66 -6.39 -4.70 5.17
CA MET A 66 -6.94 -5.17 6.45
C MET A 66 -5.87 -5.10 7.52
N VAL A 67 -6.23 -4.53 8.66
CA VAL A 67 -5.39 -4.52 9.87
C VAL A 67 -6.11 -5.31 10.94
N GLY A 68 -5.45 -6.31 11.50
CA GLY A 68 -6.02 -7.18 12.54
C GLY A 68 -4.96 -7.66 13.54
N ASP A 69 -5.41 -8.15 14.68
CA ASP A 69 -4.56 -8.63 15.78
C ASP A 69 -4.92 -10.04 16.25
N GLY A 70 -6.06 -10.56 15.86
CA GLY A 70 -6.63 -11.80 16.39
C GLY A 70 -6.71 -12.99 15.42
N ILE A 71 -6.85 -14.17 15.98
CA ILE A 71 -7.11 -15.43 15.24
C ILE A 71 -8.40 -15.28 14.40
N ASN A 72 -9.40 -14.58 14.95
CA ASN A 72 -10.69 -14.36 14.31
C ASN A 72 -10.61 -13.47 13.06
N ASP A 73 -9.51 -12.74 12.87
CA ASP A 73 -9.29 -11.89 11.71
C ASP A 73 -8.54 -12.61 10.59
N SER A 74 -7.97 -13.79 10.84
CA SER A 74 -7.16 -14.52 9.87
C SER A 74 -7.85 -14.77 8.52
N PRO A 75 -9.14 -15.15 8.44
CA PRO A 75 -9.83 -15.28 7.16
C PRO A 75 -9.99 -13.95 6.41
N ALA A 76 -10.18 -12.86 7.15
CA ALA A 76 -10.29 -11.51 6.59
C ALA A 76 -8.92 -10.98 6.14
N LEU A 77 -7.86 -11.22 6.92
CA LEU A 77 -6.49 -10.91 6.53
C LEU A 77 -6.11 -11.61 5.24
N ALA A 78 -6.39 -12.92 5.13
CA ALA A 78 -6.08 -13.71 3.93
C ALA A 78 -6.87 -13.27 2.68
N ALA A 79 -8.02 -12.61 2.84
CA ALA A 79 -8.85 -12.14 1.74
C ALA A 79 -8.50 -10.74 1.26
N ALA A 80 -7.81 -9.95 2.05
CA ALA A 80 -7.46 -8.57 1.73
C ALA A 80 -6.38 -8.48 0.65
N ASP A 81 -6.31 -7.37 -0.08
CA ASP A 81 -5.22 -7.10 -1.05
C ASP A 81 -3.89 -6.83 -0.35
N VAL A 82 -3.94 -6.29 0.85
CA VAL A 82 -2.80 -6.11 1.75
C VAL A 82 -3.25 -6.42 3.18
N SER A 83 -2.56 -7.35 3.82
CA SER A 83 -2.84 -7.76 5.18
C SER A 83 -1.75 -7.32 6.15
N VAL A 84 -2.17 -6.75 7.27
CA VAL A 84 -1.29 -6.22 8.31
C VAL A 84 -1.68 -6.82 9.66
N ALA A 85 -0.76 -7.53 10.30
CA ALA A 85 -0.90 -8.00 11.67
C ALA A 85 -0.12 -7.11 12.63
N MET A 86 -0.73 -6.84 13.79
CA MET A 86 -0.01 -6.20 14.89
C MET A 86 0.86 -7.23 15.63
N ARG A 87 2.04 -6.83 16.11
CA ARG A 87 3.00 -7.74 16.77
C ARG A 87 2.42 -8.46 17.98
N ASP A 88 1.54 -7.79 18.71
CA ASP A 88 0.87 -8.36 19.89
C ASP A 88 -0.33 -9.25 19.50
N GLY A 89 -0.57 -9.42 18.19
CA GLY A 89 -1.56 -10.32 17.65
C GLY A 89 -1.16 -11.79 17.77
N SER A 90 -2.10 -12.66 17.45
CA SER A 90 -1.88 -14.12 17.48
C SER A 90 -0.80 -14.54 16.48
N ASP A 91 -0.13 -15.65 16.78
CA ASP A 91 0.86 -16.25 15.88
C ASP A 91 0.26 -16.57 14.51
N ILE A 92 -1.00 -17.02 14.49
CA ILE A 92 -1.73 -17.31 13.24
C ILE A 92 -1.98 -16.06 12.42
N ALA A 93 -2.38 -14.95 13.03
CA ALA A 93 -2.57 -13.69 12.31
C ALA A 93 -1.26 -13.19 11.69
N ARG A 94 -0.14 -13.35 12.42
CA ARG A 94 1.20 -12.98 11.93
C ARG A 94 1.70 -13.88 10.80
N GLU A 95 1.33 -15.14 10.79
CA GLU A 95 1.70 -16.11 9.73
C GLU A 95 0.96 -15.84 8.42
N VAL A 96 -0.28 -15.34 8.50
CA VAL A 96 -1.14 -15.08 7.34
C VAL A 96 -0.92 -13.66 6.77
N ALA A 97 -0.43 -12.71 7.58
CA ALA A 97 -0.29 -11.33 7.15
C ALA A 97 0.94 -11.08 6.28
N ASP A 98 0.79 -10.23 5.25
CA ASP A 98 1.89 -9.76 4.41
C ASP A 98 2.89 -8.91 5.18
N ILE A 99 2.40 -8.19 6.19
CA ILE A 99 3.18 -7.23 6.99
C ILE A 99 2.88 -7.45 8.47
N THR A 100 3.94 -7.54 9.28
CA THR A 100 3.82 -7.54 10.74
C THR A 100 4.40 -6.26 11.31
N LEU A 101 3.61 -5.51 12.07
CA LEU A 101 4.03 -4.27 12.71
C LEU A 101 4.36 -4.49 14.19
N PRO A 102 5.48 -3.97 14.71
CA PRO A 102 5.91 -4.18 16.09
C PRO A 102 5.16 -3.33 17.14
N GLY A 103 3.86 -3.11 16.98
CA GLY A 103 3.01 -2.60 18.07
C GLY A 103 2.64 -1.11 18.02
N ASP A 104 3.21 -0.32 17.09
CA ASP A 104 2.91 1.10 16.94
C ASP A 104 2.09 1.36 15.67
N LEU A 105 0.89 1.95 15.83
CA LEU A 105 0.02 2.32 14.71
C LEU A 105 0.65 3.32 13.74
N TYR A 106 1.59 4.17 14.18
CA TYR A 106 2.32 5.09 13.30
C TYR A 106 3.10 4.37 12.21
N GLN A 107 3.47 3.11 12.43
CA GLN A 107 4.16 2.32 11.43
C GLN A 107 3.29 2.01 10.20
N LEU A 108 1.96 2.02 10.32
CA LEU A 108 1.07 1.97 9.16
C LEU A 108 1.29 3.15 8.21
N VAL A 109 1.52 4.35 8.77
CA VAL A 109 1.83 5.55 7.99
C VAL A 109 3.18 5.38 7.29
N THR A 110 4.18 4.85 7.99
CA THR A 110 5.50 4.57 7.42
C THR A 110 5.40 3.59 6.27
N VAL A 111 4.71 2.46 6.45
CA VAL A 111 4.49 1.46 5.38
C VAL A 111 3.78 2.08 4.18
N LYS A 112 2.73 2.89 4.41
CA LYS A 112 2.02 3.58 3.33
C LYS A 112 2.92 4.57 2.59
N ASN A 113 3.78 5.31 3.30
CA ASN A 113 4.75 6.23 2.71
C ASN A 113 5.79 5.47 1.88
N MET A 114 6.29 4.34 2.37
CA MET A 114 7.20 3.46 1.63
C MET A 114 6.58 3.00 0.31
N GLY A 115 5.35 2.49 0.36
CA GLY A 115 4.60 2.07 -0.82
C GLY A 115 4.44 3.21 -1.84
N ASN A 116 4.04 4.39 -1.38
CA ASN A 116 3.88 5.56 -2.25
C ASN A 116 5.22 6.00 -2.88
N ALA A 117 6.32 6.00 -2.12
CA ALA A 117 7.65 6.32 -2.60
C ALA A 117 8.14 5.31 -3.63
N LEU A 118 7.90 4.02 -3.40
CA LEU A 118 8.23 2.94 -4.32
C LEU A 118 7.49 3.09 -5.66
N ILE A 119 6.19 3.26 -5.63
CA ILE A 119 5.38 3.46 -6.85
C ILE A 119 5.83 4.70 -7.62
N LYS A 120 6.14 5.80 -6.92
CA LYS A 120 6.68 7.01 -7.55
C LYS A 120 8.01 6.75 -8.25
N LYS A 121 8.91 5.98 -7.62
CA LYS A 121 10.20 5.59 -8.20
C LYS A 121 10.01 4.70 -9.42
N ILE A 122 9.14 3.68 -9.34
CA ILE A 122 8.81 2.79 -10.46
C ILE A 122 8.27 3.60 -11.65
N ASN A 123 7.30 4.49 -11.42
CA ASN A 123 6.72 5.30 -12.49
C ASN A 123 7.76 6.24 -13.13
N LYS A 124 8.62 6.87 -12.32
CA LYS A 124 9.73 7.69 -12.82
C LYS A 124 10.66 6.89 -13.74
N ASN A 125 11.07 5.70 -13.30
CA ASN A 125 11.96 4.84 -14.08
C ASN A 125 11.29 4.33 -15.36
N HIS A 126 10.02 3.94 -15.30
CA HIS A 126 9.22 3.57 -16.47
C HIS A 126 9.16 4.70 -17.51
N MET A 127 8.85 5.91 -17.08
CA MET A 127 8.80 7.06 -17.97
C MET A 127 10.17 7.37 -18.59
N ALA A 128 11.25 7.23 -17.82
CA ALA A 128 12.61 7.40 -18.34
C ALA A 128 12.96 6.35 -19.40
N ILE A 129 12.64 5.06 -19.15
CA ILE A 129 12.87 3.98 -20.10
C ILE A 129 12.09 4.21 -21.40
N ILE A 130 10.77 4.50 -21.30
CA ILE A 130 9.92 4.74 -22.48
C ILE A 130 10.42 5.94 -23.26
N GLY A 131 10.76 7.04 -22.58
CA GLY A 131 11.27 8.26 -23.20
C GLY A 131 12.59 8.04 -23.95
N CYS A 132 13.59 7.42 -23.29
CA CYS A 132 14.86 7.11 -23.91
C CYS A 132 14.70 6.18 -25.11
N ASN A 133 13.92 5.10 -24.97
CA ASN A 133 13.70 4.14 -26.03
C ASN A 133 13.03 4.77 -27.26
N SER A 134 11.98 5.57 -27.04
CA SER A 134 11.30 6.29 -28.11
C SER A 134 12.25 7.25 -28.83
N LEU A 135 13.07 7.99 -28.09
CA LEU A 135 14.02 8.93 -28.65
C LEU A 135 15.08 8.23 -29.52
N PHE A 136 15.67 7.15 -29.01
CA PHE A 136 16.68 6.40 -29.76
C PHE A 136 16.11 5.70 -30.99
N MET A 137 14.88 5.17 -30.89
CA MET A 137 14.18 4.57 -32.02
C MET A 137 13.89 5.61 -33.11
N LEU A 138 13.39 6.78 -32.76
CA LEU A 138 13.15 7.88 -33.71
C LEU A 138 14.47 8.34 -34.35
N GLY A 139 15.54 8.50 -33.57
CA GLY A 139 16.85 8.87 -34.08
C GLY A 139 17.42 7.86 -35.07
N GLY A 140 17.21 6.56 -34.84
CA GLY A 140 17.57 5.50 -35.76
C GLY A 140 16.75 5.50 -37.07
N ILE A 141 15.43 5.69 -36.98
CA ILE A 141 14.53 5.73 -38.16
C ILE A 141 14.83 6.95 -39.04
N THR A 142 15.13 8.10 -38.41
CA THR A 142 15.44 9.34 -39.13
C THR A 142 16.89 9.41 -39.64
N ASN A 143 17.68 8.38 -39.41
CA ASN A 143 19.13 8.35 -39.72
C ASN A 143 19.95 9.47 -39.05
N VAL A 144 19.43 10.10 -38.00
CA VAL A 144 20.19 11.11 -37.21
C VAL A 144 21.31 10.42 -36.41
N ILE A 145 21.03 9.21 -35.94
CA ILE A 145 22.02 8.34 -35.31
C ILE A 145 22.05 6.98 -36.02
N GLY A 146 23.25 6.40 -36.17
CA GLY A 146 23.37 5.08 -36.78
C GLY A 146 22.67 4.00 -35.93
N LEU A 147 22.15 2.95 -36.58
CA LEU A 147 21.39 1.87 -35.95
C LEU A 147 22.17 1.22 -34.78
N ASN A 148 23.47 0.96 -34.98
CA ASN A 148 24.34 0.37 -33.95
C ASN A 148 24.49 1.31 -32.74
N THR A 149 24.60 2.61 -32.98
CA THR A 149 24.69 3.63 -31.93
C THR A 149 23.36 3.72 -31.17
N ALA A 150 22.22 3.68 -31.86
CA ALA A 150 20.90 3.66 -31.25
C ALA A 150 20.73 2.43 -30.33
N ALA A 151 21.12 1.25 -30.79
CA ALA A 151 21.06 0.01 -30.02
C ALA A 151 22.00 0.06 -28.79
N PHE A 152 23.19 0.60 -28.94
CA PHE A 152 24.14 0.77 -27.80
C PHE A 152 23.55 1.73 -26.74
N LEU A 153 23.05 2.89 -27.15
CA LEU A 153 22.44 3.88 -26.26
C LEU A 153 21.22 3.33 -25.54
N HIS A 154 20.38 2.55 -26.24
CA HIS A 154 19.24 1.86 -25.64
C HIS A 154 19.68 0.93 -24.49
N ASN A 155 20.65 0.06 -24.75
CA ASN A 155 21.14 -0.88 -23.73
C ASN A 155 21.82 -0.14 -22.56
N ALA A 156 22.65 0.87 -22.85
CA ALA A 156 23.35 1.66 -21.85
C ALA A 156 22.37 2.44 -20.95
N SER A 157 21.32 3.05 -21.51
CA SER A 157 20.30 3.78 -20.74
C SER A 157 19.50 2.84 -19.85
N THR A 158 19.10 1.67 -20.35
CA THR A 158 18.39 0.66 -19.55
C THR A 158 19.25 0.19 -18.37
N MET A 159 20.53 -0.06 -18.59
CA MET A 159 21.46 -0.46 -17.54
C MET A 159 21.64 0.65 -16.49
N ALA A 160 21.78 1.89 -16.92
CA ALA A 160 21.92 3.05 -16.03
C ALA A 160 20.67 3.24 -15.15
N ILE A 161 19.46 3.12 -15.74
CA ILE A 161 18.20 3.21 -15.00
C ILE A 161 18.04 2.04 -14.02
N SER A 162 18.48 0.83 -14.41
CA SER A 162 18.48 -0.33 -13.53
C SER A 162 19.37 -0.13 -12.30
N VAL A 163 20.56 0.43 -12.49
CA VAL A 163 21.47 0.78 -11.38
C VAL A 163 20.87 1.87 -10.48
N ASP A 164 20.21 2.89 -11.07
CA ASP A 164 19.51 3.92 -10.28
C ASP A 164 18.33 3.32 -9.48
N SER A 165 17.67 2.29 -10.01
CA SER A 165 16.61 1.57 -9.31
C SER A 165 17.07 0.84 -8.05
N MET A 166 18.33 0.45 -7.97
CA MET A 166 18.93 -0.23 -6.81
C MET A 166 19.27 0.72 -5.65
N LYS A 167 19.26 2.03 -5.87
CA LYS A 167 19.48 2.99 -4.78
C LYS A 167 18.34 2.95 -3.78
N GLN A 168 18.66 3.18 -2.50
CA GLN A 168 17.68 3.24 -1.42
C GLN A 168 16.54 4.23 -1.72
N LEU A 169 15.36 3.90 -1.24
CA LEU A 169 14.20 4.79 -1.26
C LEU A 169 14.43 5.94 -0.28
N ASP A 170 14.29 7.16 -0.78
CA ASP A 170 14.36 8.36 0.05
C ASP A 170 13.01 8.54 0.76
N ILE A 171 12.89 7.94 1.93
CA ILE A 171 11.69 8.04 2.77
C ILE A 171 11.91 9.24 3.69
N LYS A 172 11.21 10.35 3.42
CA LYS A 172 11.16 11.46 4.36
C LYS A 172 10.32 11.01 5.57
N GLU A 173 10.96 10.55 6.61
CA GLU A 173 10.35 10.51 7.93
C GLU A 173 10.01 11.95 8.31
N LYS A 174 8.72 12.29 8.32
CA LYS A 174 8.28 13.49 9.01
C LYS A 174 8.20 13.13 10.49
N SER A 175 9.20 13.59 11.25
CA SER A 175 9.07 13.78 12.69
C SER A 175 7.87 14.67 13.02
#